data_985f8a4ef5d8d774338bbb1e44648835
#
_entry.id   985f8a4ef5d8d774338bbb1e44648835
#
_cell.length_a   1.000
_cell.length_b   1.000
_cell.length_c   1.000
_cell.angle_alpha   90.00
_cell.angle_beta   90.00
_cell.angle_gamma   90.00
#
_symmetry.space_group_name_H-M   'P 1'
#
loop_
_entity.id
_entity.type
_entity.pdbx_description
1 polymer ?
#
loop_
_entity_poly.entity_id
_entity_poly.type
_entity_poly.pdbx_seq_one_letter_code
_entity_poly.pdbx_strand_id
1 'polypeptide(L)'
;MAPAAGAQIVAGYYPEWRRWGYPPSAIPLEHLTHVVHCFAWPNADGSISYPEGFLVPVPELAQRVHAADKKLLVSLGGALDSDGFAPMAASAAARARFISLLTGFCLSNGYDGVDLDWEFPDSAADGTNLTQLVREIREHWNQVAPQLLLTMTIGPTDWSAKYFDVAGLHPLVDWIDVMAYCFYGSWSGRAGHNAPLYSDPADPLKAGSADQSIREYFHGQRGVPYEKMVLGIPFYGLTYAGTTQLYHVATGGTPTFYRNAANLDYAYRWDGVSQVPYLVSPLNGGTLVPFDDPASVRLKVQYAQSLGLAGVAIWELSQDAEAVGNQPLLAAIADEMRIQAPPPPPAEPVDDYAVAQATSAGTVSGSLAALAKDDNVYQSIKEVLSKGAAKKAYSHLLHTWTFHVTGGQAVTFHVQAHRTSSADSDYFTFSYSTNNVSYVAMLTTTQTSDNNETQSFALPSNLKGKVYVRVLDSNRSAGKKTLDTVYIDHMFIRSAP
;
A
#
# COMPACT_ATOMS: atom_id res chain seq x y z
N MET A 1 -19.42 -12.39 -10.32
CA MET A 1 -18.58 -13.59 -10.52
C MET A 1 -17.93 -13.87 -9.17
N ALA A 2 -18.12 -15.07 -8.62
CA ALA A 2 -17.36 -15.48 -7.46
C ALA A 2 -15.85 -15.39 -7.79
N PRO A 3 -14.99 -15.01 -6.86
CA PRO A 3 -13.55 -15.04 -7.10
C PRO A 3 -13.15 -16.43 -7.57
N ALA A 4 -12.23 -16.48 -8.53
CA ALA A 4 -11.65 -17.74 -8.98
C ALA A 4 -11.11 -18.50 -7.75
N ALA A 5 -11.30 -19.81 -7.68
CA ALA A 5 -10.81 -20.64 -6.60
C ALA A 5 -9.31 -20.35 -6.36
N GLY A 6 -8.99 -19.62 -5.30
CA GLY A 6 -7.61 -19.29 -4.93
C GLY A 6 -7.35 -17.89 -4.34
N ALA A 7 -8.16 -16.89 -4.64
CA ALA A 7 -7.93 -15.54 -4.10
C ALA A 7 -8.84 -15.27 -2.89
N GLN A 8 -8.29 -15.38 -1.68
CA GLN A 8 -9.02 -15.04 -0.45
C GLN A 8 -9.13 -13.53 -0.27
N ILE A 9 -10.27 -13.07 0.26
CA ILE A 9 -10.55 -11.67 0.54
C ILE A 9 -9.78 -11.23 1.79
N VAL A 10 -9.08 -10.09 1.71
CA VAL A 10 -8.62 -9.31 2.86
C VAL A 10 -9.17 -7.90 2.69
N ALA A 11 -10.29 -7.62 3.37
CA ALA A 11 -10.97 -6.35 3.31
C ALA A 11 -10.60 -5.50 4.54
N GLY A 12 -10.08 -4.29 4.31
CA GLY A 12 -9.72 -3.37 5.38
C GLY A 12 -10.65 -2.16 5.41
N TYR A 13 -11.33 -1.93 6.54
CA TYR A 13 -12.16 -0.74 6.72
C TYR A 13 -11.28 0.48 6.98
N TYR A 14 -11.52 1.53 6.17
CA TYR A 14 -10.83 2.82 6.24
C TYR A 14 -11.81 3.91 6.65
N PRO A 15 -11.82 4.32 7.95
CA PRO A 15 -12.71 5.36 8.43
C PRO A 15 -12.27 6.76 8.00
N GLU A 16 -13.14 7.52 7.36
CA GLU A 16 -12.89 8.89 6.91
C GLU A 16 -12.39 9.81 8.02
N TRP A 17 -12.93 9.69 9.24
CA TRP A 17 -12.52 10.52 10.39
C TRP A 17 -11.11 10.25 10.90
N ARG A 18 -10.42 9.23 10.36
CA ARG A 18 -9.02 8.91 10.67
C ARG A 18 -8.01 9.53 9.71
N ARG A 19 -8.43 10.10 8.60
CA ARG A 19 -7.57 10.58 7.51
C ARG A 19 -6.42 11.50 7.94
N TRP A 20 -6.63 12.32 8.97
CA TRP A 20 -5.63 13.26 9.46
C TRP A 20 -4.48 12.58 10.24
N GLY A 21 -4.74 11.45 10.87
CA GLY A 21 -3.74 10.64 11.57
C GLY A 21 -3.31 9.40 10.79
N TYR A 22 -4.13 8.98 9.83
CA TYR A 22 -3.91 7.81 8.99
C TYR A 22 -4.39 8.13 7.56
N PRO A 23 -3.57 8.87 6.77
CA PRO A 23 -3.96 9.28 5.42
C PRO A 23 -4.00 8.08 4.45
N PRO A 24 -4.65 8.21 3.27
CA PRO A 24 -4.65 7.14 2.25
C PRO A 24 -3.27 6.60 1.90
N SER A 25 -2.23 7.44 1.98
CA SER A 25 -0.83 7.05 1.75
C SER A 25 -0.26 6.10 2.80
N ALA A 26 -0.87 5.99 3.98
CA ALA A 26 -0.46 5.08 5.04
C ALA A 26 -1.06 3.67 4.91
N ILE A 27 -2.03 3.45 4.01
CA ILE A 27 -2.65 2.15 3.81
C ILE A 27 -1.68 1.23 3.07
N PRO A 28 -1.26 0.08 3.67
CA PRO A 28 -0.39 -0.90 3.03
C PRO A 28 -1.21 -1.79 2.08
N LEU A 29 -1.49 -1.26 0.89
CA LEU A 29 -2.35 -1.89 -0.12
C LEU A 29 -1.84 -3.26 -0.57
N GLU A 30 -0.54 -3.52 -0.44
CA GLU A 30 0.09 -4.82 -0.72
C GLU A 30 -0.45 -5.95 0.16
N HIS A 31 -0.99 -5.64 1.33
CA HIS A 31 -1.56 -6.59 2.29
C HIS A 31 -3.07 -6.76 2.17
N LEU A 32 -3.71 -6.02 1.28
CA LEU A 32 -5.16 -5.99 1.12
C LEU A 32 -5.58 -6.47 -0.28
N THR A 33 -6.81 -6.93 -0.38
CA THR A 33 -7.51 -7.12 -1.66
C THR A 33 -8.57 -6.04 -1.88
N HIS A 34 -9.19 -5.58 -0.78
CA HIS A 34 -10.26 -4.59 -0.78
C HIS A 34 -10.01 -3.55 0.31
N VAL A 35 -10.34 -2.30 0.00
CA VAL A 35 -10.46 -1.22 0.98
C VAL A 35 -11.93 -0.83 1.06
N VAL A 36 -12.48 -0.74 2.27
CA VAL A 36 -13.86 -0.36 2.53
C VAL A 36 -13.87 1.02 3.19
N HIS A 37 -14.21 2.04 2.42
CA HIS A 37 -14.27 3.43 2.90
C HIS A 37 -15.57 3.68 3.66
N CYS A 38 -15.53 4.16 4.89
CA CYS A 38 -16.71 4.31 5.74
C CYS A 38 -16.77 5.66 6.45
N PHE A 39 -17.97 6.22 6.70
CA PHE A 39 -19.29 5.78 6.29
C PHE A 39 -20.03 6.87 5.51
N ALA A 40 -20.89 6.42 4.61
CA ALA A 40 -22.03 7.19 4.15
C ALA A 40 -23.32 6.56 4.71
N TRP A 41 -24.47 7.18 4.57
CA TRP A 41 -25.74 6.61 5.08
C TRP A 41 -26.96 7.00 4.21
N PRO A 42 -27.98 6.14 4.17
CA PRO A 42 -29.23 6.48 3.50
C PRO A 42 -30.07 7.41 4.36
N ASN A 43 -30.85 8.28 3.71
CA ASN A 43 -31.92 9.04 4.36
C ASN A 43 -33.29 8.41 4.07
N ALA A 44 -34.30 8.73 4.87
CA ALA A 44 -35.65 8.21 4.74
C ALA A 44 -36.28 8.39 3.34
N ASP A 45 -35.88 9.43 2.61
CA ASP A 45 -36.37 9.75 1.26
C ASP A 45 -35.58 9.05 0.14
N GLY A 46 -34.57 8.22 0.48
CA GLY A 46 -33.69 7.53 -0.46
C GLY A 46 -32.52 8.36 -0.96
N SER A 47 -32.28 9.57 -0.42
CA SER A 47 -31.02 10.28 -0.66
C SER A 47 -29.88 9.67 0.17
N ILE A 48 -28.63 9.97 -0.22
CA ILE A 48 -27.43 9.51 0.47
C ILE A 48 -26.76 10.72 1.13
N SER A 49 -26.44 10.58 2.41
CA SER A 49 -25.64 11.55 3.17
C SER A 49 -24.28 10.99 3.53
N TYR A 50 -23.33 11.89 3.79
CA TYR A 50 -21.96 11.58 4.21
C TYR A 50 -21.38 12.78 4.96
N PRO A 51 -20.32 12.60 5.79
CA PRO A 51 -19.69 13.70 6.52
C PRO A 51 -19.12 14.76 5.57
N GLU A 52 -19.05 16.01 6.04
CA GLU A 52 -18.37 17.08 5.31
C GLU A 52 -16.90 16.65 5.03
N GLY A 53 -16.49 16.80 3.79
CA GLY A 53 -15.15 16.40 3.34
C GLY A 53 -14.96 14.91 3.05
N PHE A 54 -15.98 14.07 3.24
CA PHE A 54 -15.91 12.62 2.96
C PHE A 54 -15.43 12.31 1.54
N LEU A 55 -15.85 13.08 0.55
CA LEU A 55 -15.44 12.89 -0.84
C LEU A 55 -14.10 13.56 -1.21
N VAL A 56 -13.46 14.30 -0.29
CA VAL A 56 -12.18 14.98 -0.57
C VAL A 56 -11.03 14.00 -0.81
N PRO A 57 -10.85 12.95 0.00
CA PRO A 57 -9.78 11.96 -0.22
C PRO A 57 -10.15 10.88 -1.24
N VAL A 58 -11.41 10.76 -1.68
CA VAL A 58 -11.84 9.67 -2.58
C VAL A 58 -11.05 9.63 -3.89
N PRO A 59 -10.78 10.74 -4.60
CA PRO A 59 -9.99 10.68 -5.82
C PRO A 59 -8.58 10.14 -5.57
N GLU A 60 -7.91 10.55 -4.49
CA GLU A 60 -6.59 10.03 -4.12
C GLU A 60 -6.68 8.56 -3.69
N LEU A 61 -7.65 8.24 -2.83
CA LEU A 61 -7.87 6.86 -2.34
C LEU A 61 -8.17 5.91 -3.50
N ALA A 62 -9.14 6.26 -4.38
CA ALA A 62 -9.51 5.45 -5.52
C ALA A 62 -8.33 5.26 -6.49
N GLN A 63 -7.59 6.33 -6.80
CA GLN A 63 -6.42 6.25 -7.67
C GLN A 63 -5.36 5.32 -7.09
N ARG A 64 -5.07 5.42 -5.79
CA ARG A 64 -4.07 4.56 -5.13
C ARG A 64 -4.49 3.09 -5.07
N VAL A 65 -5.76 2.84 -4.69
CA VAL A 65 -6.31 1.49 -4.59
C VAL A 65 -6.29 0.81 -5.96
N HIS A 66 -6.75 1.50 -7.00
CA HIS A 66 -6.78 0.97 -8.37
C HIS A 66 -5.38 0.82 -8.98
N ALA A 67 -4.45 1.75 -8.69
CA ALA A 67 -3.05 1.62 -9.13
C ALA A 67 -2.35 0.40 -8.52
N ALA A 68 -2.81 -0.07 -7.35
CA ALA A 68 -2.34 -1.29 -6.71
C ALA A 68 -3.11 -2.56 -7.16
N ASP A 69 -4.02 -2.44 -8.15
CA ASP A 69 -4.92 -3.52 -8.62
C ASP A 69 -5.79 -4.09 -7.49
N LYS A 70 -6.33 -3.19 -6.64
CA LYS A 70 -7.23 -3.53 -5.53
C LYS A 70 -8.61 -2.91 -5.76
N LYS A 71 -9.58 -3.33 -4.94
CA LYS A 71 -10.97 -2.86 -5.01
C LYS A 71 -11.27 -1.86 -3.91
N LEU A 72 -12.07 -0.84 -4.23
CA LEU A 72 -12.54 0.17 -3.30
C LEU A 72 -14.06 0.08 -3.17
N LEU A 73 -14.55 -0.24 -1.97
CA LEU A 73 -15.97 -0.22 -1.65
C LEU A 73 -16.29 0.99 -0.77
N VAL A 74 -17.55 1.43 -0.77
CA VAL A 74 -18.08 2.34 0.24
C VAL A 74 -19.00 1.57 1.17
N SER A 75 -18.85 1.72 2.49
CA SER A 75 -19.78 1.19 3.48
C SER A 75 -20.85 2.22 3.84
N LEU A 76 -22.10 1.76 3.93
CA LEU A 76 -23.23 2.59 4.30
C LEU A 76 -23.83 2.12 5.63
N GLY A 77 -23.94 3.04 6.59
CA GLY A 77 -24.52 2.82 7.92
C GLY A 77 -23.50 2.86 9.03
N GLY A 78 -23.22 1.69 9.64
CA GLY A 78 -22.44 1.58 10.86
C GLY A 78 -23.26 1.87 12.12
N ALA A 79 -22.62 1.76 13.29
CA ALA A 79 -23.28 1.80 14.60
C ALA A 79 -24.07 3.09 14.92
N LEU A 80 -23.75 4.22 14.26
CA LEU A 80 -24.36 5.53 14.58
C LEU A 80 -25.22 6.11 13.46
N ASP A 81 -25.15 5.56 12.24
CA ASP A 81 -25.69 6.19 11.03
C ASP A 81 -26.67 5.26 10.27
N SER A 82 -27.34 4.35 11.00
CA SER A 82 -28.25 3.34 10.42
C SER A 82 -29.73 3.74 10.46
N ASP A 83 -30.12 4.83 11.10
CA ASP A 83 -31.52 5.24 11.31
C ASP A 83 -32.32 5.45 10.01
N GLY A 84 -31.65 5.84 8.94
CA GLY A 84 -32.26 6.08 7.64
C GLY A 84 -32.67 4.82 6.90
N PHE A 85 -32.13 3.66 7.23
CA PHE A 85 -32.41 2.39 6.53
C PHE A 85 -33.86 1.96 6.65
N ALA A 86 -34.41 1.89 7.87
CA ALA A 86 -35.77 1.39 8.10
C ALA A 86 -36.81 2.15 7.28
N PRO A 87 -36.95 3.50 7.38
CA PRO A 87 -37.93 4.25 6.60
C PRO A 87 -37.63 4.22 5.09
N MET A 88 -36.38 4.24 4.65
CA MET A 88 -36.02 4.13 3.24
C MET A 88 -36.37 2.76 2.67
N ALA A 89 -36.01 1.69 3.37
CA ALA A 89 -36.25 0.33 2.91
C ALA A 89 -37.76 -0.02 2.88
N ALA A 90 -38.60 0.59 3.73
CA ALA A 90 -40.03 0.40 3.74
C ALA A 90 -40.76 1.02 2.52
N SER A 91 -40.20 2.03 1.88
CA SER A 91 -40.84 2.77 0.78
C SER A 91 -40.28 2.35 -0.59
N ALA A 92 -41.13 1.81 -1.47
CA ALA A 92 -40.70 1.45 -2.83
C ALA A 92 -40.14 2.66 -3.61
N ALA A 93 -40.72 3.85 -3.44
CA ALA A 93 -40.25 5.06 -4.09
C ALA A 93 -38.85 5.50 -3.54
N ALA A 94 -38.66 5.40 -2.22
CA ALA A 94 -37.37 5.73 -1.59
C ALA A 94 -36.31 4.69 -1.99
N ARG A 95 -36.61 3.39 -2.02
CA ARG A 95 -35.69 2.35 -2.51
C ARG A 95 -35.26 2.60 -3.96
N ALA A 96 -36.24 2.86 -4.85
CA ALA A 96 -35.91 3.14 -6.26
C ALA A 96 -35.01 4.37 -6.43
N ARG A 97 -35.30 5.44 -5.68
CA ARG A 97 -34.42 6.64 -5.64
C ARG A 97 -33.03 6.33 -5.10
N PHE A 98 -32.97 5.61 -3.98
CA PHE A 98 -31.71 5.22 -3.35
C PHE A 98 -30.83 4.39 -4.29
N ILE A 99 -31.38 3.39 -4.95
CA ILE A 99 -30.67 2.50 -5.89
C ILE A 99 -30.09 3.32 -7.05
N SER A 100 -30.86 4.23 -7.62
CA SER A 100 -30.39 5.10 -8.70
C SER A 100 -29.25 6.00 -8.25
N LEU A 101 -29.39 6.65 -7.07
CA LEU A 101 -28.37 7.53 -6.51
C LEU A 101 -27.11 6.75 -6.10
N LEU A 102 -27.27 5.57 -5.48
CA LEU A 102 -26.17 4.70 -5.08
C LEU A 102 -25.33 4.25 -6.27
N THR A 103 -25.99 3.85 -7.36
CA THR A 103 -25.31 3.48 -8.60
C THR A 103 -24.48 4.63 -9.14
N GLY A 104 -25.09 5.81 -9.26
CA GLY A 104 -24.39 7.03 -9.70
C GLY A 104 -23.25 7.43 -8.76
N PHE A 105 -23.46 7.31 -7.45
CA PHE A 105 -22.47 7.60 -6.42
C PHE A 105 -21.23 6.70 -6.57
N CYS A 106 -21.42 5.39 -6.70
CA CYS A 106 -20.31 4.46 -6.91
C CYS A 106 -19.54 4.79 -8.19
N LEU A 107 -20.22 4.89 -9.32
CA LEU A 107 -19.57 5.12 -10.61
C LEU A 107 -18.86 6.46 -10.71
N SER A 108 -19.44 7.53 -10.14
CA SER A 108 -18.88 8.89 -10.23
C SER A 108 -17.67 9.09 -9.31
N ASN A 109 -17.58 8.32 -8.23
CA ASN A 109 -16.51 8.46 -7.23
C ASN A 109 -15.46 7.33 -7.29
N GLY A 110 -15.57 6.42 -8.26
CA GLY A 110 -14.61 5.34 -8.45
C GLY A 110 -14.70 4.22 -7.41
N TYR A 111 -15.89 4.01 -6.83
CA TYR A 111 -16.13 2.82 -6.00
C TYR A 111 -16.43 1.60 -6.89
N ASP A 112 -15.83 0.47 -6.55
CA ASP A 112 -16.08 -0.83 -7.19
C ASP A 112 -17.31 -1.55 -6.62
N GLY A 113 -17.95 -0.99 -5.60
CA GLY A 113 -19.12 -1.58 -4.98
C GLY A 113 -19.51 -0.92 -3.67
N VAL A 114 -20.46 -1.54 -2.98
CA VAL A 114 -20.98 -1.08 -1.71
C VAL A 114 -21.00 -2.21 -0.69
N ASP A 115 -20.78 -1.86 0.55
CA ASP A 115 -21.04 -2.66 1.73
C ASP A 115 -22.25 -2.07 2.49
N LEU A 116 -23.25 -2.89 2.81
CA LEU A 116 -24.42 -2.48 3.57
C LEU A 116 -24.25 -2.88 5.03
N ASP A 117 -24.01 -1.91 5.89
CA ASP A 117 -23.73 -2.09 7.32
C ASP A 117 -24.88 -1.49 8.15
N TRP A 118 -26.06 -2.13 8.08
CA TRP A 118 -27.21 -1.71 8.87
C TRP A 118 -27.15 -2.33 10.27
N GLU A 119 -26.83 -1.53 11.26
CA GLU A 119 -26.71 -1.93 12.67
C GLU A 119 -27.88 -1.40 13.52
N PHE A 120 -29.01 -2.11 13.73
CA PHE A 120 -29.43 -3.36 13.10
C PHE A 120 -30.91 -3.26 12.73
N PRO A 121 -31.46 -4.06 11.80
CA PRO A 121 -32.91 -4.22 11.66
C PRO A 121 -33.53 -4.60 13.01
N ASP A 122 -34.54 -3.88 13.47
CA ASP A 122 -35.16 -4.09 14.80
C ASP A 122 -36.50 -4.79 14.78
N SER A 123 -37.04 -5.09 13.59
CA SER A 123 -38.29 -5.78 13.37
C SER A 123 -38.25 -6.78 12.20
N ALA A 124 -39.18 -7.73 12.20
CA ALA A 124 -39.35 -8.65 11.07
C ALA A 124 -39.71 -7.92 9.77
N ALA A 125 -40.35 -6.74 9.86
CA ALA A 125 -40.66 -5.90 8.72
C ALA A 125 -39.37 -5.30 8.12
N ASP A 126 -38.44 -4.85 8.95
CA ASP A 126 -37.17 -4.33 8.49
C ASP A 126 -36.35 -5.41 7.79
N GLY A 127 -36.31 -6.62 8.34
CA GLY A 127 -35.63 -7.75 7.69
C GLY A 127 -36.20 -8.07 6.32
N THR A 128 -37.53 -8.06 6.19
CA THR A 128 -38.20 -8.25 4.90
C THR A 128 -37.88 -7.12 3.92
N ASN A 129 -37.93 -5.87 4.39
CA ASN A 129 -37.63 -4.69 3.58
C ASN A 129 -36.18 -4.66 3.16
N LEU A 130 -35.26 -5.08 4.02
CA LEU A 130 -33.82 -5.19 3.71
C LEU A 130 -33.61 -6.24 2.60
N THR A 131 -34.23 -7.42 2.73
CA THR A 131 -34.11 -8.47 1.69
C THR A 131 -34.67 -7.98 0.34
N GLN A 132 -35.76 -7.22 0.37
CA GLN A 132 -36.31 -6.60 -0.84
C GLN A 132 -35.35 -5.53 -1.43
N LEU A 133 -34.81 -4.67 -0.59
CA LEU A 133 -33.83 -3.65 -1.01
C LEU A 133 -32.60 -4.29 -1.69
N VAL A 134 -32.00 -5.28 -1.05
CA VAL A 134 -30.82 -5.99 -1.58
C VAL A 134 -31.10 -6.66 -2.91
N ARG A 135 -32.31 -7.28 -3.04
CA ARG A 135 -32.77 -7.89 -4.29
C ARG A 135 -32.90 -6.83 -5.39
N GLU A 136 -33.56 -5.71 -5.12
CA GLU A 136 -33.75 -4.63 -6.08
C GLU A 136 -32.41 -4.00 -6.51
N ILE A 137 -31.44 -3.84 -5.58
CA ILE A 137 -30.08 -3.39 -5.93
C ILE A 137 -29.42 -4.39 -6.89
N ARG A 138 -29.43 -5.68 -6.55
CA ARG A 138 -28.79 -6.72 -7.36
C ARG A 138 -29.42 -6.83 -8.76
N GLU A 139 -30.75 -6.81 -8.84
CA GLU A 139 -31.47 -6.84 -10.10
C GLU A 139 -31.16 -5.63 -10.98
N HIS A 140 -31.13 -4.45 -10.39
CA HIS A 140 -30.75 -3.22 -11.11
C HIS A 140 -29.30 -3.27 -11.60
N TRP A 141 -28.36 -3.63 -10.72
CA TRP A 141 -26.95 -3.68 -11.08
C TRP A 141 -26.63 -4.75 -12.12
N ASN A 142 -27.29 -5.89 -12.09
CA ASN A 142 -27.12 -6.91 -13.15
C ASN A 142 -27.42 -6.36 -14.55
N GLN A 143 -28.23 -5.31 -14.66
CA GLN A 143 -28.62 -4.69 -15.95
C GLN A 143 -27.69 -3.53 -16.33
N VAL A 144 -27.30 -2.67 -15.36
CA VAL A 144 -26.66 -1.38 -15.67
C VAL A 144 -25.20 -1.27 -15.19
N ALA A 145 -24.79 -2.06 -14.20
CA ALA A 145 -23.47 -1.99 -13.58
C ALA A 145 -23.04 -3.36 -12.98
N PRO A 146 -23.01 -4.44 -13.79
CA PRO A 146 -22.78 -5.81 -13.30
C PRO A 146 -21.41 -6.04 -12.68
N GLN A 147 -20.48 -5.08 -12.82
CA GLN A 147 -19.15 -5.12 -12.22
C GLN A 147 -19.14 -4.69 -10.75
N LEU A 148 -20.20 -4.01 -10.25
CA LEU A 148 -20.24 -3.51 -8.89
C LEU A 148 -20.48 -4.66 -7.89
N LEU A 149 -19.65 -4.67 -6.86
CA LEU A 149 -19.76 -5.59 -5.73
C LEU A 149 -20.84 -5.10 -4.76
N LEU A 150 -21.61 -6.05 -4.23
CA LEU A 150 -22.62 -5.81 -3.20
C LEU A 150 -22.30 -6.70 -2.01
N THR A 151 -21.87 -6.14 -0.90
CA THR A 151 -21.57 -6.87 0.33
C THR A 151 -22.45 -6.42 1.48
N MET A 152 -22.43 -7.17 2.56
CA MET A 152 -23.16 -6.83 3.77
C MET A 152 -22.33 -7.13 4.99
N THR A 153 -22.49 -6.31 6.01
CA THR A 153 -21.93 -6.53 7.34
C THR A 153 -23.05 -6.90 8.31
N ILE A 154 -22.86 -7.97 9.08
CA ILE A 154 -23.87 -8.51 10.00
C ILE A 154 -23.23 -8.79 11.36
N GLY A 155 -23.96 -8.47 12.44
CA GLY A 155 -23.54 -8.74 13.82
C GLY A 155 -23.41 -10.23 14.12
N PRO A 156 -22.57 -10.62 15.13
CA PRO A 156 -22.10 -11.98 15.29
C PRO A 156 -23.08 -12.91 16.04
N THR A 157 -24.12 -12.36 16.64
CA THR A 157 -24.97 -13.11 17.56
C THR A 157 -26.42 -13.15 17.10
N ASP A 158 -27.17 -14.05 17.71
CA ASP A 158 -28.60 -14.16 17.47
C ASP A 158 -29.37 -12.87 17.83
N TRP A 159 -28.85 -12.07 18.76
CA TRP A 159 -29.42 -10.77 19.08
C TRP A 159 -29.25 -9.76 17.94
N SER A 160 -28.04 -9.59 17.43
CA SER A 160 -27.71 -8.61 16.37
C SER A 160 -28.16 -9.05 14.97
N ALA A 161 -28.22 -10.37 14.72
CA ALA A 161 -28.61 -10.93 13.43
C ALA A 161 -30.08 -11.42 13.40
N LYS A 162 -30.88 -11.17 14.46
CA LYS A 162 -32.20 -11.74 14.64
C LYS A 162 -33.15 -11.53 13.46
N TYR A 163 -33.15 -10.34 12.90
CA TYR A 163 -34.10 -9.96 11.86
C TYR A 163 -33.50 -10.00 10.43
N PHE A 164 -32.26 -10.43 10.27
CA PHE A 164 -31.70 -10.66 8.94
C PHE A 164 -32.19 -11.99 8.37
N ASP A 165 -32.86 -11.94 7.22
CA ASP A 165 -33.15 -13.14 6.43
C ASP A 165 -31.87 -13.56 5.66
N VAL A 166 -30.91 -14.09 6.39
CA VAL A 166 -29.57 -14.39 5.84
C VAL A 166 -29.65 -15.45 4.73
N ALA A 167 -30.62 -16.38 4.81
CA ALA A 167 -30.85 -17.39 3.79
C ALA A 167 -31.34 -16.76 2.46
N GLY A 168 -32.17 -15.73 2.54
CA GLY A 168 -32.62 -14.96 1.38
C GLY A 168 -31.61 -13.95 0.86
N LEU A 169 -30.68 -13.51 1.73
CA LEU A 169 -29.72 -12.47 1.43
C LEU A 169 -28.41 -13.01 0.79
N HIS A 170 -27.85 -14.13 1.32
CA HIS A 170 -26.55 -14.61 0.86
C HIS A 170 -26.46 -14.90 -0.64
N PRO A 171 -27.53 -15.31 -1.36
CA PRO A 171 -27.44 -15.51 -2.81
C PRO A 171 -27.38 -14.20 -3.61
N LEU A 172 -27.82 -13.07 -3.00
CA LEU A 172 -27.92 -11.77 -3.63
C LEU A 172 -26.66 -10.93 -3.49
N VAL A 173 -25.81 -11.24 -2.49
CA VAL A 173 -24.57 -10.50 -2.19
C VAL A 173 -23.34 -11.30 -2.64
N ASP A 174 -22.23 -10.60 -2.83
CA ASP A 174 -20.97 -11.23 -3.18
C ASP A 174 -20.39 -11.97 -1.97
N TRP A 175 -20.43 -11.35 -0.77
CA TRP A 175 -20.14 -11.99 0.52
C TRP A 175 -20.83 -11.25 1.68
N ILE A 176 -20.76 -11.86 2.85
CA ILE A 176 -21.23 -11.33 4.13
C ILE A 176 -20.06 -11.22 5.09
N ASP A 177 -19.78 -10.02 5.60
CA ASP A 177 -18.85 -9.79 6.70
C ASP A 177 -19.54 -10.11 8.01
N VAL A 178 -19.07 -11.12 8.73
CA VAL A 178 -19.55 -11.45 10.07
C VAL A 178 -18.69 -10.75 11.09
N MET A 179 -19.22 -9.76 11.79
CA MET A 179 -18.54 -9.00 12.84
C MET A 179 -18.22 -9.87 14.06
N ALA A 180 -17.30 -10.84 13.93
CA ALA A 180 -16.97 -11.81 14.98
C ALA A 180 -16.20 -11.17 16.16
N TYR A 181 -16.73 -10.07 16.66
CA TYR A 181 -16.21 -9.27 17.77
C TYR A 181 -17.37 -8.58 18.52
N CYS A 182 -17.07 -7.78 19.55
CA CYS A 182 -18.05 -7.19 20.45
C CYS A 182 -18.88 -8.26 21.20
N PHE A 183 -18.28 -9.42 21.51
CA PHE A 183 -18.96 -10.41 22.36
C PHE A 183 -19.08 -9.91 23.79
N TYR A 184 -18.12 -9.13 24.27
CA TYR A 184 -18.15 -8.38 25.53
C TYR A 184 -17.99 -6.89 25.27
N GLY A 185 -18.42 -6.05 26.20
CA GLY A 185 -18.33 -4.59 26.13
C GLY A 185 -18.71 -3.92 27.44
N SER A 186 -18.95 -2.62 27.41
CA SER A 186 -19.35 -1.84 28.60
C SER A 186 -20.70 -2.29 29.21
N TRP A 187 -21.54 -2.90 28.41
CA TRP A 187 -22.86 -3.48 28.81
C TRP A 187 -22.77 -4.76 29.59
N SER A 188 -21.61 -5.44 29.59
CA SER A 188 -21.48 -6.79 30.14
C SER A 188 -21.39 -6.83 31.66
N GLY A 189 -21.00 -5.73 32.31
CA GLY A 189 -20.77 -5.66 33.75
C GLY A 189 -19.66 -6.61 34.28
N ARG A 190 -18.97 -7.28 33.37
CA ARG A 190 -17.88 -8.23 33.61
C ARG A 190 -16.82 -8.05 32.53
N ALA A 191 -15.58 -8.38 32.91
CA ALA A 191 -14.49 -8.42 31.94
C ALA A 191 -14.54 -9.73 31.14
N GLY A 192 -14.44 -9.62 29.80
CA GLY A 192 -14.41 -10.78 28.90
C GLY A 192 -13.74 -10.44 27.58
N HIS A 193 -13.50 -11.42 26.75
CA HIS A 193 -12.84 -11.24 25.47
C HIS A 193 -13.71 -10.48 24.47
N ASN A 194 -13.09 -9.55 23.75
CA ASN A 194 -13.74 -8.83 22.65
C ASN A 194 -14.09 -9.77 21.48
N ALA A 195 -13.14 -10.62 21.11
CA ALA A 195 -13.25 -11.45 19.90
C ALA A 195 -12.60 -12.84 20.13
N PRO A 196 -13.14 -13.69 21.03
CA PRO A 196 -12.61 -15.04 21.25
C PRO A 196 -12.81 -15.88 19.99
N LEU A 197 -11.80 -16.70 19.62
CA LEU A 197 -11.94 -17.64 18.53
C LEU A 197 -12.91 -18.76 18.89
N TYR A 198 -12.76 -19.32 20.11
CA TYR A 198 -13.63 -20.37 20.63
C TYR A 198 -14.31 -19.93 21.93
N SER A 199 -15.52 -20.46 22.16
CA SER A 199 -16.27 -20.20 23.38
C SER A 199 -15.64 -20.89 24.58
N ASP A 200 -15.48 -20.16 25.70
CA ASP A 200 -15.02 -20.72 26.96
C ASP A 200 -16.23 -21.23 27.79
N PRO A 201 -16.26 -22.50 28.18
CA PRO A 201 -17.29 -23.03 29.07
C PRO A 201 -17.39 -22.32 30.44
N ALA A 202 -16.31 -21.64 30.88
CA ALA A 202 -16.29 -20.83 32.07
C ALA A 202 -16.96 -19.47 31.95
N ASP A 203 -17.30 -19.02 30.73
CA ASP A 203 -18.00 -17.77 30.51
C ASP A 203 -19.44 -17.81 31.06
N PRO A 204 -19.75 -17.05 32.13
CA PRO A 204 -21.07 -17.08 32.74
C PRO A 204 -22.17 -16.40 31.86
N LEU A 205 -21.78 -15.51 30.91
CA LEU A 205 -22.71 -14.85 30.04
C LEU A 205 -22.97 -15.65 28.76
N LYS A 206 -22.11 -16.63 28.45
CA LYS A 206 -22.15 -17.38 27.17
C LYS A 206 -22.23 -16.42 25.98
N ALA A 207 -21.38 -15.40 26.02
CA ALA A 207 -21.44 -14.28 25.09
C ALA A 207 -21.18 -14.69 23.63
N GLY A 208 -20.53 -15.84 23.41
CA GLY A 208 -20.25 -16.40 22.09
C GLY A 208 -18.78 -16.29 21.69
N SER A 209 -18.53 -16.68 20.44
CA SER A 209 -17.19 -16.69 19.83
C SER A 209 -17.31 -16.64 18.30
N ALA A 210 -16.18 -16.42 17.65
CA ALA A 210 -16.11 -16.45 16.18
C ALA A 210 -16.56 -17.83 15.62
N ASP A 211 -16.08 -18.92 16.24
CA ASP A 211 -16.48 -20.29 15.84
C ASP A 211 -18.00 -20.51 15.97
N GLN A 212 -18.58 -20.06 17.08
CA GLN A 212 -20.03 -20.20 17.30
C GLN A 212 -20.83 -19.37 16.27
N SER A 213 -20.41 -18.14 16.00
CA SER A 213 -21.06 -17.29 14.99
C SER A 213 -21.02 -17.94 13.61
N ILE A 214 -19.85 -18.35 13.15
CA ILE A 214 -19.66 -18.88 11.80
C ILE A 214 -20.32 -20.26 11.66
N ARG A 215 -20.00 -21.21 12.54
CA ARG A 215 -20.43 -22.60 12.36
C ARG A 215 -21.84 -22.87 12.83
N GLU A 216 -22.24 -22.32 13.98
CA GLU A 216 -23.55 -22.61 14.54
C GLU A 216 -24.62 -21.68 13.99
N TYR A 217 -24.43 -20.34 14.06
CA TYR A 217 -25.48 -19.41 13.69
C TYR A 217 -25.63 -19.25 12.19
N PHE A 218 -24.55 -18.89 11.49
CA PHE A 218 -24.67 -18.58 10.08
C PHE A 218 -24.70 -19.84 9.21
N HIS A 219 -23.76 -20.77 9.38
CA HIS A 219 -23.75 -21.99 8.58
C HIS A 219 -24.84 -22.97 9.03
N GLY A 220 -24.80 -23.41 10.29
CA GLY A 220 -25.63 -24.50 10.80
C GLY A 220 -27.11 -24.18 10.88
N GLN A 221 -27.50 -22.99 11.40
CA GLN A 221 -28.88 -22.62 11.62
C GLN A 221 -29.50 -21.87 10.45
N ARG A 222 -28.70 -21.07 9.70
CA ARG A 222 -29.18 -20.19 8.63
C ARG A 222 -28.75 -20.61 7.24
N GLY A 223 -27.96 -21.68 7.10
CA GLY A 223 -27.59 -22.30 5.82
C GLY A 223 -26.68 -21.47 4.94
N VAL A 224 -25.94 -20.49 5.49
CA VAL A 224 -24.99 -19.70 4.71
C VAL A 224 -23.79 -20.55 4.32
N PRO A 225 -23.44 -20.66 3.03
CA PRO A 225 -22.23 -21.36 2.61
C PRO A 225 -20.97 -20.67 3.16
N TYR A 226 -19.95 -21.45 3.54
CA TYR A 226 -18.70 -20.91 4.08
C TYR A 226 -18.02 -19.93 3.11
N GLU A 227 -18.04 -20.23 1.81
CA GLU A 227 -17.49 -19.38 0.76
C GLU A 227 -18.23 -18.04 0.54
N LYS A 228 -19.33 -17.84 1.26
CA LYS A 228 -20.09 -16.57 1.28
C LYS A 228 -19.82 -15.73 2.52
N MET A 229 -19.01 -16.22 3.46
CA MET A 229 -18.72 -15.54 4.71
C MET A 229 -17.27 -15.05 4.77
N VAL A 230 -17.09 -13.87 5.31
CA VAL A 230 -15.81 -13.25 5.63
C VAL A 230 -15.76 -13.06 7.15
N LEU A 231 -14.66 -13.45 7.79
CA LEU A 231 -14.50 -13.38 9.24
C LEU A 231 -14.02 -11.98 9.65
N GLY A 232 -14.83 -11.25 10.40
CA GLY A 232 -14.47 -9.97 10.99
C GLY A 232 -13.41 -10.12 12.09
N ILE A 233 -12.35 -9.35 12.01
CA ILE A 233 -11.25 -9.30 12.98
C ILE A 233 -11.08 -7.85 13.46
N PRO A 234 -11.19 -7.59 14.79
CA PRO A 234 -11.01 -6.26 15.32
C PRO A 234 -9.53 -5.95 15.55
N PHE A 235 -9.10 -4.73 15.19
CA PHE A 235 -7.78 -4.22 15.56
C PHE A 235 -7.82 -3.40 16.84
N TYR A 236 -8.80 -3.65 17.70
CA TYR A 236 -8.95 -3.08 19.04
C TYR A 236 -9.29 -4.15 20.05
N GLY A 237 -8.86 -3.90 21.28
CA GLY A 237 -9.29 -4.64 22.45
C GLY A 237 -10.22 -3.82 23.33
N LEU A 238 -10.45 -4.30 24.53
CA LEU A 238 -11.28 -3.65 25.54
C LEU A 238 -10.48 -3.41 26.82
N THR A 239 -10.70 -2.30 27.51
CA THR A 239 -10.09 -2.02 28.80
C THR A 239 -11.14 -2.11 29.92
N TYR A 240 -10.89 -2.98 30.89
CA TYR A 240 -11.71 -3.16 32.08
C TYR A 240 -10.94 -2.75 33.35
N ALA A 241 -11.64 -2.14 34.30
CA ALA A 241 -11.09 -1.79 35.60
C ALA A 241 -11.77 -2.61 36.73
N GLY A 242 -11.04 -2.80 37.84
CA GLY A 242 -11.51 -3.47 39.04
C GLY A 242 -11.30 -4.98 39.06
N THR A 243 -10.59 -5.55 38.08
CA THR A 243 -10.28 -6.98 38.02
C THR A 243 -8.98 -7.25 37.27
N THR A 244 -8.38 -8.39 37.58
CA THR A 244 -7.28 -9.03 36.81
C THR A 244 -7.67 -10.40 36.27
N GLN A 245 -8.95 -10.77 36.40
CA GLN A 245 -9.46 -12.09 36.04
C GLN A 245 -10.59 -11.97 35.01
N LEU A 246 -10.56 -12.84 34.01
CA LEU A 246 -11.64 -12.99 33.04
C LEU A 246 -12.94 -13.39 33.78
N TYR A 247 -14.06 -12.89 33.24
CA TYR A 247 -15.42 -13.19 33.68
C TYR A 247 -15.81 -12.66 35.06
N HIS A 248 -14.91 -11.97 35.75
CA HIS A 248 -15.19 -11.31 37.03
C HIS A 248 -15.91 -9.96 36.79
N VAL A 249 -16.64 -9.51 37.82
CA VAL A 249 -17.28 -8.19 37.84
C VAL A 249 -16.23 -7.11 37.57
N ALA A 250 -16.52 -6.23 36.66
CA ALA A 250 -15.62 -5.18 36.25
C ALA A 250 -16.43 -3.98 35.72
N THR A 251 -15.77 -2.84 35.64
CA THR A 251 -16.28 -1.63 35.00
C THR A 251 -15.45 -1.31 33.75
N GLY A 252 -15.94 -0.47 32.88
CA GLY A 252 -15.25 -0.12 31.65
C GLY A 252 -15.73 -0.96 30.47
N GLY A 253 -14.89 -1.72 29.84
CA GLY A 253 -15.14 -2.37 28.55
C GLY A 253 -15.09 -1.37 27.40
N THR A 254 -14.21 -0.36 27.53
CA THR A 254 -14.01 0.68 26.54
C THR A 254 -13.01 0.23 25.48
N PRO A 255 -13.23 0.52 24.19
CA PRO A 255 -12.31 0.17 23.13
C PRO A 255 -10.90 0.75 23.33
N THR A 256 -9.90 -0.06 23.12
CA THR A 256 -8.47 0.30 23.18
C THR A 256 -7.81 -0.21 21.91
N PHE A 257 -7.27 0.70 21.10
CA PHE A 257 -6.60 0.34 19.84
C PHE A 257 -5.45 -0.63 20.10
N TYR A 258 -5.21 -1.56 19.19
CA TYR A 258 -4.11 -2.51 19.30
C TYR A 258 -2.78 -1.80 19.58
N ARG A 259 -2.43 -0.75 18.82
CA ARG A 259 -1.20 0.02 19.00
C ARG A 259 -1.02 0.57 20.42
N ASN A 260 -2.12 0.86 21.12
CA ASN A 260 -2.06 1.33 22.51
C ASN A 260 -1.93 0.15 23.48
N ALA A 261 -2.69 -0.93 23.24
CA ALA A 261 -2.62 -2.14 24.07
C ALA A 261 -1.22 -2.78 24.01
N ALA A 262 -0.63 -2.90 22.81
CA ALA A 262 0.69 -3.50 22.59
C ALA A 262 1.83 -2.75 23.31
N ASN A 263 1.63 -1.48 23.64
CA ASN A 263 2.61 -0.63 24.33
C ASN A 263 2.41 -0.56 25.88
N LEU A 264 1.44 -1.29 26.42
CA LEU A 264 1.21 -1.32 27.87
C LEU A 264 2.24 -2.23 28.56
N ASP A 265 2.90 -1.70 29.59
CA ASP A 265 3.78 -2.49 30.45
C ASP A 265 2.96 -3.30 31.47
N TYR A 266 2.12 -4.22 30.95
CA TYR A 266 1.27 -5.12 31.72
C TYR A 266 1.68 -6.56 31.49
N ALA A 267 1.31 -7.44 32.43
CA ALA A 267 1.63 -8.84 32.32
C ALA A 267 0.78 -9.52 31.23
N TYR A 268 1.44 -10.03 30.21
CA TYR A 268 0.80 -10.78 29.10
C TYR A 268 0.30 -12.16 29.62
N ARG A 269 -0.88 -12.53 29.17
CA ARG A 269 -1.51 -13.84 29.37
C ARG A 269 -2.10 -14.34 28.09
N TRP A 270 -2.06 -15.63 27.86
CA TRP A 270 -2.72 -16.30 26.74
C TRP A 270 -3.89 -17.15 27.27
N ASP A 271 -5.08 -16.99 26.74
CA ASP A 271 -6.20 -17.88 26.99
C ASP A 271 -6.16 -19.05 26.01
N GLY A 272 -5.77 -20.21 26.49
CA GLY A 272 -5.66 -21.41 25.66
C GLY A 272 -7.00 -22.01 25.23
N VAL A 273 -8.12 -21.62 25.87
CA VAL A 273 -9.46 -22.03 25.45
C VAL A 273 -9.96 -21.11 24.31
N SER A 274 -9.98 -19.81 24.56
CA SER A 274 -10.48 -18.83 23.62
C SER A 274 -9.49 -18.48 22.48
N GLN A 275 -8.23 -18.93 22.61
CA GLN A 275 -7.14 -18.72 21.63
C GLN A 275 -6.85 -17.24 21.33
N VAL A 276 -6.92 -16.41 22.37
CA VAL A 276 -6.64 -14.98 22.30
C VAL A 276 -5.90 -14.49 23.54
N PRO A 277 -5.08 -13.42 23.44
CA PRO A 277 -4.36 -12.86 24.56
C PRO A 277 -5.18 -11.88 25.38
N TYR A 278 -4.67 -11.58 26.58
CA TYR A 278 -5.07 -10.47 27.40
C TYR A 278 -3.91 -9.98 28.28
N LEU A 279 -3.94 -8.69 28.62
CA LEU A 279 -2.98 -8.08 29.51
C LEU A 279 -3.61 -7.84 30.89
N VAL A 280 -2.79 -7.95 31.94
CA VAL A 280 -3.24 -7.67 33.30
C VAL A 280 -2.26 -6.78 34.06
N SER A 281 -2.82 -5.83 34.82
CA SER A 281 -2.08 -5.03 35.78
C SER A 281 -2.80 -5.08 37.16
N PRO A 282 -2.11 -5.35 38.25
CA PRO A 282 -2.71 -5.33 39.58
C PRO A 282 -2.87 -3.93 40.17
N LEU A 283 -2.34 -2.89 39.45
CA LEU A 283 -2.38 -1.52 39.93
C LEU A 283 -3.83 -0.97 39.92
N ASN A 284 -4.12 -0.01 40.83
CA ASN A 284 -5.40 0.69 40.90
C ASN A 284 -6.63 -0.24 41.05
N GLY A 285 -6.52 -1.34 41.75
CA GLY A 285 -7.62 -2.30 41.92
C GLY A 285 -7.76 -3.34 40.82
N GLY A 286 -6.84 -3.34 39.89
CA GLY A 286 -6.78 -4.27 38.75
C GLY A 286 -7.24 -3.64 37.45
N THR A 287 -6.53 -4.00 36.37
CA THR A 287 -6.90 -3.69 34.97
C THR A 287 -6.72 -4.95 34.14
N LEU A 288 -7.68 -5.23 33.26
CA LEU A 288 -7.63 -6.32 32.30
C LEU A 288 -7.91 -5.78 30.90
N VAL A 289 -7.06 -6.15 29.93
CA VAL A 289 -7.16 -5.68 28.54
C VAL A 289 -7.12 -6.89 27.60
N PRO A 290 -8.26 -7.52 27.26
CA PRO A 290 -8.34 -8.51 26.20
C PRO A 290 -8.24 -7.83 24.84
N PHE A 291 -7.47 -8.41 23.92
CA PHE A 291 -7.20 -7.85 22.60
C PHE A 291 -6.80 -8.97 21.63
N ASP A 292 -6.57 -8.67 20.37
CA ASP A 292 -5.91 -9.56 19.43
C ASP A 292 -4.46 -9.13 19.22
N ASP A 293 -3.57 -10.10 19.03
CA ASP A 293 -2.17 -9.91 18.69
C ASP A 293 -1.81 -10.67 17.38
N PRO A 294 -0.58 -10.55 16.86
CA PRO A 294 -0.18 -11.27 15.66
C PRO A 294 -0.37 -12.79 15.75
N ALA A 295 -0.30 -13.40 16.94
CA ALA A 295 -0.51 -14.85 17.10
C ALA A 295 -1.99 -15.21 16.97
N SER A 296 -2.88 -14.49 17.66
CA SER A 296 -4.32 -14.75 17.61
C SER A 296 -4.93 -14.45 16.24
N VAL A 297 -4.50 -13.38 15.54
CA VAL A 297 -4.99 -13.10 14.19
C VAL A 297 -4.57 -14.17 13.18
N ARG A 298 -3.34 -14.72 13.29
CA ARG A 298 -2.92 -15.88 12.46
C ARG A 298 -3.82 -17.09 12.69
N LEU A 299 -4.15 -17.41 13.93
CA LEU A 299 -5.08 -18.51 14.24
C LEU A 299 -6.47 -18.28 13.66
N LYS A 300 -6.98 -17.04 13.70
CA LYS A 300 -8.25 -16.68 13.08
C LYS A 300 -8.22 -16.82 11.56
N VAL A 301 -7.12 -16.45 10.92
CA VAL A 301 -6.94 -16.65 9.48
C VAL A 301 -6.88 -18.15 9.14
N GLN A 302 -6.09 -18.93 9.87
CA GLN A 302 -6.00 -20.39 9.69
C GLN A 302 -7.37 -21.05 9.87
N TYR A 303 -8.14 -20.60 10.86
CA TYR A 303 -9.51 -21.04 11.08
C TYR A 303 -10.40 -20.73 9.85
N ALA A 304 -10.37 -19.49 9.36
CA ALA A 304 -11.14 -19.09 8.18
C ALA A 304 -10.77 -19.95 6.96
N GLN A 305 -9.50 -20.19 6.73
CA GLN A 305 -8.99 -21.05 5.65
C GLN A 305 -9.43 -22.51 5.83
N SER A 306 -9.37 -23.05 7.05
CA SER A 306 -9.74 -24.42 7.32
C SER A 306 -11.20 -24.76 7.03
N LEU A 307 -12.08 -23.75 7.14
CA LEU A 307 -13.50 -23.87 6.82
C LEU A 307 -13.81 -23.49 5.36
N GLY A 308 -12.87 -22.90 4.61
CA GLY A 308 -13.11 -22.41 3.27
C GLY A 308 -13.94 -21.12 3.25
N LEU A 309 -13.78 -20.23 4.24
CA LEU A 309 -14.41 -18.91 4.21
C LEU A 309 -13.86 -18.11 3.03
N ALA A 310 -14.64 -17.12 2.56
CA ALA A 310 -14.22 -16.23 1.49
C ALA A 310 -12.98 -15.39 1.86
N GLY A 311 -12.77 -15.14 3.15
CA GLY A 311 -11.63 -14.38 3.63
C GLY A 311 -11.82 -13.80 5.02
N VAL A 312 -11.15 -12.67 5.27
CA VAL A 312 -11.24 -11.90 6.51
C VAL A 312 -11.52 -10.42 6.24
N ALA A 313 -12.19 -9.75 7.18
CA ALA A 313 -12.41 -8.31 7.18
C ALA A 313 -11.85 -7.69 8.47
N ILE A 314 -11.36 -6.46 8.39
CA ILE A 314 -10.60 -5.81 9.46
C ILE A 314 -11.30 -4.53 9.89
N TRP A 315 -11.73 -4.44 11.15
CA TRP A 315 -12.19 -3.22 11.79
C TRP A 315 -11.15 -2.70 12.77
N GLU A 316 -10.41 -1.64 12.55
CA GLU A 316 -10.21 -0.85 11.34
C GLU A 316 -8.70 -0.57 11.17
N LEU A 317 -8.28 -0.27 9.96
CA LEU A 317 -6.87 -0.22 9.56
C LEU A 317 -6.00 0.71 10.40
N SER A 318 -6.52 1.88 10.84
CA SER A 318 -5.71 2.85 11.58
C SER A 318 -5.35 2.41 13.01
N GLN A 319 -6.00 1.38 13.53
CA GLN A 319 -5.83 0.96 14.92
C GLN A 319 -4.61 0.07 15.13
N ASP A 320 -4.10 -0.53 14.07
CA ASP A 320 -2.87 -1.34 14.05
C ASP A 320 -1.59 -0.48 13.93
N ALA A 321 -1.70 0.67 13.25
CA ALA A 321 -0.54 1.47 12.90
C ALA A 321 0.16 2.09 14.11
N GLU A 322 1.34 1.58 14.47
CA GLU A 322 2.21 2.14 15.51
C GLU A 322 3.01 3.33 14.97
N ALA A 323 3.44 3.24 13.71
CA ALA A 323 4.09 4.29 12.94
C ALA A 323 3.83 4.04 11.44
N VAL A 324 4.15 4.99 10.58
CA VAL A 324 4.06 4.79 9.13
C VAL A 324 4.88 3.55 8.75
N GLY A 325 4.21 2.55 8.16
CA GLY A 325 4.82 1.31 7.70
C GLY A 325 4.90 0.16 8.71
N ASN A 326 4.51 0.38 9.98
CA ASN A 326 4.48 -0.70 10.98
C ASN A 326 3.03 -1.05 11.35
N GLN A 327 2.50 -2.13 10.75
CA GLN A 327 1.16 -2.64 10.97
C GLN A 327 1.22 -4.15 11.22
N PRO A 328 1.58 -4.57 12.44
CA PRO A 328 1.92 -5.97 12.73
C PRO A 328 0.75 -6.94 12.63
N LEU A 329 -0.49 -6.52 12.93
CA LEU A 329 -1.66 -7.38 12.78
C LEU A 329 -1.98 -7.61 11.30
N LEU A 330 -1.99 -6.55 10.51
CA LEU A 330 -2.25 -6.66 9.07
C LEU A 330 -1.17 -7.44 8.35
N ALA A 331 0.10 -7.23 8.71
CA ALA A 331 1.22 -8.02 8.18
C ALA A 331 1.06 -9.52 8.53
N ALA A 332 0.66 -9.84 9.77
CA ALA A 332 0.43 -11.21 10.18
C ALA A 332 -0.72 -11.89 9.41
N ILE A 333 -1.80 -11.15 9.12
CA ILE A 333 -2.91 -11.62 8.27
C ILE A 333 -2.41 -11.87 6.85
N ALA A 334 -1.70 -10.91 6.26
CA ALA A 334 -1.21 -11.01 4.88
C ALA A 334 -0.23 -12.18 4.68
N ASP A 335 0.69 -12.38 5.65
CA ASP A 335 1.61 -13.49 5.64
C ASP A 335 0.87 -14.84 5.65
N GLU A 336 -0.15 -14.97 6.50
CA GLU A 336 -0.93 -16.22 6.64
C GLU A 336 -1.80 -16.45 5.40
N MET A 337 -2.41 -15.40 4.84
CA MET A 337 -3.17 -15.43 3.59
C MET A 337 -2.27 -15.64 2.36
N ARG A 338 -0.94 -15.60 2.52
CA ARG A 338 0.03 -15.66 1.41
C ARG A 338 -0.22 -14.58 0.35
N ILE A 339 -0.70 -13.44 0.77
CA ILE A 339 -0.75 -12.25 -0.06
C ILE A 339 0.69 -11.75 -0.18
N GLN A 340 1.36 -12.14 -1.26
CA GLN A 340 2.69 -11.60 -1.54
C GLN A 340 2.52 -10.15 -2.01
N ALA A 341 3.29 -9.24 -1.41
CA ALA A 341 3.50 -7.93 -2.00
C ALA A 341 3.94 -8.12 -3.46
N PRO A 342 3.43 -7.35 -4.42
CA PRO A 342 4.02 -7.34 -5.75
C PRO A 342 5.52 -7.06 -5.58
N PRO A 343 6.40 -7.69 -6.37
CA PRO A 343 7.81 -7.38 -6.30
C PRO A 343 7.96 -5.86 -6.44
N PRO A 344 8.82 -5.23 -5.65
CA PRO A 344 9.03 -3.79 -5.77
C PRO A 344 9.29 -3.48 -7.25
N PRO A 345 8.73 -2.38 -7.79
CA PRO A 345 9.00 -2.01 -9.17
C PRO A 345 10.51 -2.03 -9.38
N PRO A 346 11.00 -2.53 -10.53
CA PRO A 346 12.43 -2.56 -10.80
C PRO A 346 12.99 -1.19 -10.47
N ALA A 347 14.04 -1.13 -9.66
CA ALA A 347 14.66 0.13 -9.30
C ALA A 347 15.06 0.84 -10.60
N GLU A 348 14.67 2.09 -10.76
CA GLU A 348 14.98 2.88 -11.95
C GLU A 348 16.50 3.07 -12.06
N PRO A 349 17.08 2.99 -13.27
CA PRO A 349 18.47 3.32 -13.47
C PRO A 349 18.79 4.74 -13.02
N VAL A 350 19.90 4.92 -12.33
CA VAL A 350 20.38 6.23 -11.86
C VAL A 350 21.48 6.74 -12.80
N ASP A 351 21.34 7.97 -13.29
CA ASP A 351 22.36 8.65 -14.09
C ASP A 351 23.17 9.58 -13.21
N ASP A 352 24.43 9.24 -13.03
CA ASP A 352 25.41 10.02 -12.25
C ASP A 352 26.16 10.97 -13.18
N TYR A 353 26.09 12.28 -12.91
CA TYR A 353 26.75 13.32 -13.70
C TYR A 353 28.07 13.77 -13.08
N ALA A 354 28.92 14.41 -13.88
CA ALA A 354 30.19 14.95 -13.40
C ALA A 354 29.99 16.06 -12.36
N VAL A 355 30.64 15.94 -11.22
CA VAL A 355 30.53 16.87 -10.07
C VAL A 355 31.73 17.81 -9.94
N ALA A 356 32.84 17.49 -10.59
CA ALA A 356 34.04 18.32 -10.61
C ALA A 356 34.88 18.06 -11.87
N GLN A 357 35.74 19.00 -12.21
CA GLN A 357 36.66 18.86 -13.35
C GLN A 357 38.03 19.49 -13.05
N ALA A 358 39.07 19.02 -13.76
CA ALA A 358 40.41 19.55 -13.71
C ALA A 358 41.08 19.46 -15.09
N THR A 359 41.78 20.52 -15.51
CA THR A 359 42.51 20.58 -16.78
C THR A 359 43.99 20.65 -16.51
N SER A 360 44.74 19.67 -17.00
CA SER A 360 46.23 19.69 -16.94
C SER A 360 46.81 20.23 -18.25
N ALA A 361 46.13 20.06 -19.38
CA ALA A 361 46.48 20.64 -20.67
C ALA A 361 45.19 20.84 -21.49
N GLY A 362 45.08 21.96 -22.18
CA GLY A 362 43.93 22.34 -22.98
C GLY A 362 43.25 23.60 -22.50
N THR A 363 42.37 24.16 -23.33
CA THR A 363 41.54 25.33 -23.02
C THR A 363 40.08 24.88 -23.01
N VAL A 364 39.42 25.00 -21.86
CA VAL A 364 38.04 24.60 -21.67
C VAL A 364 37.11 25.77 -21.93
N SER A 365 36.00 25.53 -22.66
CA SER A 365 34.87 26.43 -22.82
C SER A 365 33.58 25.64 -22.49
N GLY A 366 32.62 26.29 -21.86
CA GLY A 366 31.41 25.65 -21.32
C GLY A 366 31.60 25.15 -19.88
N SER A 367 30.52 24.82 -19.24
CA SER A 367 30.48 24.38 -17.83
C SER A 367 30.14 22.89 -17.70
N LEU A 368 30.25 22.34 -16.48
CA LEU A 368 29.79 20.98 -16.17
C LEU A 368 28.26 20.81 -16.43
N ALA A 369 27.52 21.90 -16.29
CA ALA A 369 26.05 21.84 -16.53
C ALA A 369 25.71 21.52 -17.99
N ALA A 370 26.58 21.84 -18.94
CA ALA A 370 26.42 21.50 -20.35
C ALA A 370 26.48 19.98 -20.60
N LEU A 371 27.09 19.21 -19.70
CA LEU A 371 27.22 17.75 -19.82
C LEU A 371 25.99 16.98 -19.29
N ALA A 372 25.06 17.66 -18.62
CA ALA A 372 23.94 17.03 -17.94
C ALA A 372 22.66 16.94 -18.80
N LYS A 373 22.70 17.45 -20.01
CA LYS A 373 21.53 17.50 -20.92
C LYS A 373 21.97 17.24 -22.35
N ASP A 374 21.12 16.57 -23.08
CA ASP A 374 21.20 16.40 -24.54
C ASP A 374 20.46 17.57 -25.20
N ASP A 375 21.12 18.71 -25.37
CA ASP A 375 20.50 19.96 -25.85
C ASP A 375 21.37 20.76 -26.84
N ASN A 376 22.43 20.15 -27.37
CA ASN A 376 23.42 20.75 -28.27
C ASN A 376 24.15 21.95 -27.64
N VAL A 377 24.28 22.00 -26.32
CA VAL A 377 25.10 22.96 -25.58
C VAL A 377 26.37 22.27 -25.09
N TYR A 378 27.47 22.52 -25.77
CA TYR A 378 28.72 21.77 -25.57
C TYR A 378 29.61 22.31 -24.46
N GLN A 379 30.25 21.39 -23.72
CA GLN A 379 31.56 21.67 -23.17
C GLN A 379 32.60 21.31 -24.21
N SER A 380 33.50 22.24 -24.53
CA SER A 380 34.56 22.00 -25.51
C SER A 380 35.92 22.13 -24.86
N ILE A 381 36.86 21.27 -25.26
CA ILE A 381 38.26 21.32 -24.79
C ILE A 381 39.15 21.36 -26.02
N LYS A 382 39.86 22.48 -26.18
CA LYS A 382 40.81 22.72 -27.27
C LYS A 382 42.20 22.41 -26.82
N GLU A 383 43.01 21.76 -27.65
CA GLU A 383 44.39 21.48 -27.41
C GLU A 383 45.24 22.74 -27.21
N VAL A 384 46.37 22.58 -26.56
CA VAL A 384 47.42 23.60 -26.42
C VAL A 384 48.76 23.07 -26.88
N LEU A 385 49.66 23.94 -27.26
CA LEU A 385 50.99 23.53 -27.64
C LEU A 385 51.85 23.19 -26.38
N SER A 386 52.62 22.11 -26.45
CA SER A 386 53.59 21.77 -25.43
C SER A 386 54.70 22.84 -25.31
N LYS A 387 55.23 23.01 -24.09
CA LYS A 387 56.37 23.89 -23.81
C LYS A 387 57.63 23.26 -24.41
N GLY A 388 58.45 24.05 -25.14
CA GLY A 388 59.71 23.59 -25.69
C GLY A 388 60.15 24.29 -26.97
N ALA A 389 61.26 23.86 -27.57
CA ALA A 389 61.81 24.44 -28.82
C ALA A 389 60.79 24.18 -29.97
N ALA A 390 60.59 25.16 -30.86
CA ALA A 390 59.55 25.14 -31.89
C ALA A 390 59.51 23.87 -32.77
N LYS A 391 60.67 23.22 -33.02
CA LYS A 391 60.78 21.97 -33.80
C LYS A 391 60.34 20.72 -33.03
N LYS A 392 60.24 20.77 -31.67
CA LYS A 392 59.86 19.64 -30.81
C LYS A 392 58.46 19.83 -30.20
N ALA A 393 57.83 20.98 -30.41
CA ALA A 393 56.51 21.25 -29.90
C ALA A 393 55.48 20.35 -30.59
N TYR A 394 54.45 19.94 -29.84
CA TYR A 394 53.28 19.16 -30.28
C TYR A 394 52.02 19.69 -29.59
N SER A 395 50.88 19.48 -30.20
CA SER A 395 49.57 19.71 -29.55
C SER A 395 49.28 18.66 -28.50
N HIS A 396 48.59 19.02 -27.45
CA HIS A 396 48.14 18.07 -26.45
C HIS A 396 46.96 18.57 -25.64
N LEU A 397 46.17 17.59 -25.17
CA LEU A 397 45.03 17.79 -24.30
C LEU A 397 45.05 16.75 -23.18
N LEU A 398 44.71 17.18 -21.95
CA LEU A 398 44.40 16.32 -20.82
C LEU A 398 43.41 17.04 -19.92
N HIS A 399 42.21 16.50 -19.88
CA HIS A 399 41.14 16.98 -19.03
C HIS A 399 40.48 15.81 -18.30
N THR A 400 40.05 16.02 -17.04
CA THR A 400 39.51 14.98 -16.16
C THR A 400 38.26 15.49 -15.47
N TRP A 401 37.22 14.68 -15.50
CA TRP A 401 36.00 14.86 -14.72
C TRP A 401 35.95 13.87 -13.56
N THR A 402 35.24 14.26 -12.49
CA THR A 402 34.99 13.41 -11.33
C THR A 402 33.50 13.13 -11.23
N PHE A 403 33.14 11.85 -11.06
CA PHE A 403 31.79 11.35 -10.83
C PHE A 403 31.69 10.74 -9.43
N HIS A 404 30.48 10.71 -8.87
CA HIS A 404 30.13 9.91 -7.72
C HIS A 404 29.14 8.84 -8.17
N VAL A 405 29.65 7.67 -8.52
CA VAL A 405 28.86 6.57 -9.09
C VAL A 405 28.06 5.86 -8.01
N THR A 406 26.75 5.77 -8.20
CA THR A 406 25.81 5.10 -7.29
C THR A 406 26.10 3.59 -7.22
N GLY A 407 26.39 2.97 -8.37
CA GLY A 407 26.66 1.54 -8.48
C GLY A 407 25.39 0.73 -8.67
N GLY A 408 25.51 -0.45 -9.28
CA GLY A 408 24.42 -1.37 -9.60
C GLY A 408 24.92 -2.67 -10.18
N GLN A 409 24.03 -3.52 -10.65
CA GLN A 409 24.39 -4.78 -11.34
C GLN A 409 25.05 -4.52 -12.69
N ALA A 410 24.65 -3.43 -13.36
CA ALA A 410 25.30 -2.95 -14.56
C ALA A 410 25.66 -1.47 -14.42
N VAL A 411 26.90 -1.11 -14.76
CA VAL A 411 27.39 0.27 -14.75
C VAL A 411 27.94 0.58 -16.14
N THR A 412 27.44 1.66 -16.77
CA THR A 412 27.80 2.01 -18.14
C THR A 412 28.12 3.48 -18.27
N PHE A 413 29.25 3.80 -18.86
CA PHE A 413 29.61 5.16 -19.26
C PHE A 413 28.94 5.51 -20.58
N HIS A 414 28.36 6.69 -20.68
CA HIS A 414 27.70 7.23 -21.86
C HIS A 414 28.27 8.61 -22.19
N VAL A 415 28.52 8.85 -23.48
CA VAL A 415 28.99 10.15 -23.95
C VAL A 415 28.53 10.44 -25.38
N GLN A 416 28.03 11.65 -25.61
CA GLN A 416 27.85 12.23 -26.93
C GLN A 416 29.00 13.19 -27.17
N ALA A 417 29.90 12.83 -28.09
CA ALA A 417 31.08 13.64 -28.36
C ALA A 417 31.52 13.57 -29.83
N HIS A 418 31.92 14.71 -30.33
CA HIS A 418 32.57 14.82 -31.64
C HIS A 418 33.82 15.69 -31.57
N ARG A 419 34.62 15.72 -32.62
CA ARG A 419 35.87 16.48 -32.69
C ARG A 419 35.97 17.31 -33.96
N THR A 420 36.90 18.27 -34.00
CA THR A 420 37.30 18.89 -35.24
C THR A 420 37.93 17.85 -36.16
N SER A 421 37.83 18.10 -37.50
CA SER A 421 38.58 17.29 -38.48
C SER A 421 40.06 17.60 -38.35
N SER A 422 40.87 16.59 -37.97
CA SER A 422 42.30 16.76 -37.74
C SER A 422 43.12 16.51 -38.99
N ALA A 423 43.99 17.48 -39.34
CA ALA A 423 44.91 17.35 -40.45
C ALA A 423 46.13 16.42 -40.16
N ASP A 424 46.40 16.13 -38.89
CA ASP A 424 47.52 15.29 -38.43
C ASP A 424 47.08 13.95 -37.83
N SER A 425 45.79 13.57 -38.07
CA SER A 425 45.21 12.28 -37.69
C SER A 425 45.13 12.06 -36.19
N ASP A 426 44.82 13.12 -35.43
CA ASP A 426 44.64 13.02 -33.99
C ASP A 426 43.21 12.63 -33.59
N TYR A 427 43.07 11.94 -32.47
CA TYR A 427 41.83 11.46 -31.88
C TYR A 427 41.83 11.73 -30.39
N PHE A 428 40.65 11.73 -29.78
CA PHE A 428 40.48 11.89 -28.32
C PHE A 428 40.00 10.60 -27.72
N THR A 429 40.72 10.09 -26.72
CA THR A 429 40.38 8.86 -26.02
C THR A 429 39.88 9.17 -24.63
N PHE A 430 38.66 8.67 -24.30
CA PHE A 430 38.12 8.66 -22.96
C PHE A 430 38.63 7.43 -22.22
N SER A 431 38.99 7.61 -20.95
CA SER A 431 39.51 6.56 -20.06
C SER A 431 38.95 6.77 -18.66
N TYR A 432 38.72 5.70 -17.90
CA TYR A 432 38.29 5.81 -16.49
C TYR A 432 39.36 5.36 -15.50
N SER A 433 39.25 5.82 -14.26
CA SER A 433 40.09 5.44 -13.13
C SER A 433 39.34 5.55 -11.82
N THR A 434 39.66 4.69 -10.85
CA THR A 434 39.15 4.77 -9.47
C THR A 434 40.12 5.46 -8.51
N ASN A 435 41.37 5.68 -8.94
CA ASN A 435 42.45 6.26 -8.10
C ASN A 435 43.11 7.52 -8.68
N ASN A 436 42.64 7.98 -9.85
CA ASN A 436 43.22 9.12 -10.60
C ASN A 436 44.70 8.94 -11.00
N VAL A 437 45.19 7.72 -11.01
CA VAL A 437 46.60 7.40 -11.35
C VAL A 437 46.65 6.43 -12.54
N SER A 438 46.03 5.27 -12.39
CA SER A 438 45.97 4.24 -13.41
C SER A 438 44.63 4.34 -14.16
N TYR A 439 44.70 4.47 -15.49
CA TYR A 439 43.52 4.65 -16.34
C TYR A 439 43.34 3.49 -17.31
N VAL A 440 42.09 3.10 -17.50
CA VAL A 440 41.66 2.10 -18.48
C VAL A 440 40.96 2.81 -19.63
N ALA A 441 41.39 2.58 -20.87
CA ALA A 441 40.77 3.18 -22.05
C ALA A 441 39.34 2.63 -22.26
N MET A 442 38.41 3.52 -22.63
CA MET A 442 37.04 3.20 -22.89
C MET A 442 36.65 3.42 -24.35
N LEU A 443 36.63 4.65 -24.80
CA LEU A 443 36.11 5.06 -26.11
C LEU A 443 37.07 6.01 -26.79
N THR A 444 37.10 5.99 -28.12
CA THR A 444 37.83 6.96 -28.94
C THR A 444 36.85 7.74 -29.82
N THR A 445 36.89 9.06 -29.73
CA THR A 445 36.03 9.95 -30.54
C THR A 445 36.53 9.98 -31.98
N THR A 446 35.81 9.33 -32.87
CA THR A 446 36.11 9.30 -34.31
C THR A 446 35.25 10.27 -35.13
N GLN A 447 34.11 10.69 -34.60
CA GLN A 447 33.12 11.55 -35.25
C GLN A 447 33.65 12.97 -35.40
N THR A 448 33.43 13.58 -36.56
CA THR A 448 33.92 14.96 -36.88
C THR A 448 32.77 15.98 -36.97
N SER A 449 31.56 15.55 -36.71
CA SER A 449 30.36 16.41 -36.60
C SER A 449 29.41 15.79 -35.58
N ASP A 450 28.57 16.59 -35.01
CA ASP A 450 27.48 16.13 -34.17
C ASP A 450 26.44 15.36 -34.99
N ASN A 451 26.03 14.22 -34.50
CA ASN A 451 25.00 13.37 -35.08
C ASN A 451 24.03 12.84 -34.01
N ASN A 452 24.09 13.37 -32.78
CA ASN A 452 23.30 12.97 -31.61
C ASN A 452 23.44 11.47 -31.23
N GLU A 453 24.50 10.80 -31.66
CA GLU A 453 24.76 9.41 -31.26
C GLU A 453 25.48 9.34 -29.91
N THR A 454 24.85 8.64 -28.96
CA THR A 454 25.47 8.32 -27.68
C THR A 454 26.38 7.08 -27.82
N GLN A 455 27.67 7.27 -27.60
CA GLN A 455 28.61 6.16 -27.45
C GLN A 455 28.56 5.65 -26.02
N SER A 456 28.73 4.33 -25.82
CA SER A 456 28.68 3.73 -24.49
C SER A 456 29.79 2.71 -24.27
N PHE A 457 30.19 2.54 -22.99
CA PHE A 457 31.20 1.60 -22.56
C PHE A 457 30.80 0.96 -21.23
N ALA A 458 30.74 -0.38 -21.18
CA ALA A 458 30.45 -1.11 -19.95
C ALA A 458 31.62 -1.00 -18.96
N LEU A 459 31.34 -0.47 -17.79
CA LEU A 459 32.26 -0.40 -16.66
C LEU A 459 32.12 -1.65 -15.78
N PRO A 460 33.05 -1.94 -14.85
CA PRO A 460 32.88 -3.06 -13.92
C PRO A 460 31.58 -2.99 -13.15
N SER A 461 30.86 -4.11 -13.04
CA SER A 461 29.53 -4.20 -12.43
C SER A 461 29.48 -3.81 -10.95
N ASN A 462 30.58 -3.83 -10.24
CA ASN A 462 30.69 -3.44 -8.83
C ASN A 462 31.25 -2.02 -8.65
N LEU A 463 31.40 -1.26 -9.73
CA LEU A 463 31.97 0.09 -9.68
C LEU A 463 31.01 1.04 -8.97
N LYS A 464 31.46 1.65 -7.87
CA LYS A 464 30.72 2.65 -7.10
C LYS A 464 31.66 3.64 -6.41
N GLY A 465 31.11 4.79 -6.00
CA GLY A 465 31.88 5.84 -5.33
C GLY A 465 32.58 6.73 -6.32
N LYS A 466 33.77 7.26 -5.95
CA LYS A 466 34.47 8.24 -6.76
C LYS A 466 35.14 7.60 -7.97
N VAL A 467 34.79 8.09 -9.17
CA VAL A 467 35.32 7.66 -10.46
C VAL A 467 35.79 8.88 -11.23
N TYR A 468 36.97 8.76 -11.86
CA TYR A 468 37.53 9.77 -12.72
C TYR A 468 37.43 9.35 -14.18
N VAL A 469 36.88 10.21 -15.02
CA VAL A 469 36.89 10.06 -16.49
C VAL A 469 37.82 11.09 -17.05
N ARG A 470 38.75 10.63 -17.89
CA ARG A 470 39.76 11.48 -18.51
C ARG A 470 39.67 11.42 -20.01
N VAL A 471 39.78 12.58 -20.68
CA VAL A 471 40.00 12.64 -22.12
C VAL A 471 41.42 13.05 -22.42
N LEU A 472 42.03 12.39 -23.39
CA LEU A 472 43.44 12.52 -23.79
C LEU A 472 43.54 12.50 -25.33
N ASP A 473 44.37 13.36 -25.90
CA ASP A 473 44.74 13.30 -27.30
C ASP A 473 45.64 12.07 -27.60
N SER A 474 45.57 11.56 -28.83
CA SER A 474 46.26 10.35 -29.25
C SER A 474 47.66 10.60 -29.83
N ASN A 475 47.92 11.79 -30.35
CA ASN A 475 49.16 12.07 -31.12
C ASN A 475 49.98 13.18 -30.53
N ARG A 476 50.95 12.85 -29.71
CA ARG A 476 51.92 13.75 -29.06
C ARG A 476 53.29 13.74 -29.73
N SER A 477 53.33 13.50 -31.03
CA SER A 477 54.55 13.42 -31.78
C SER A 477 55.13 14.82 -32.08
N ALA A 478 56.43 14.99 -31.95
CA ALA A 478 57.12 16.23 -32.23
C ALA A 478 56.83 16.77 -33.65
N GLY A 479 56.40 18.00 -33.75
CA GLY A 479 56.06 18.65 -35.02
C GLY A 479 54.57 18.59 -35.38
N LYS A 480 53.73 17.79 -34.70
CA LYS A 480 52.29 17.78 -34.81
C LYS A 480 51.72 18.91 -33.97
N LYS A 481 51.18 19.94 -34.60
CA LYS A 481 50.82 21.23 -33.95
C LYS A 481 49.41 21.69 -34.26
N THR A 482 48.62 20.92 -34.98
CA THR A 482 47.23 21.23 -35.23
C THR A 482 46.49 21.22 -33.89
N LEU A 483 45.78 22.30 -33.60
CA LEU A 483 45.03 22.41 -32.33
C LEU A 483 43.61 21.95 -32.55
N ASP A 484 43.34 20.69 -32.28
CA ASP A 484 42.07 20.09 -32.39
C ASP A 484 41.17 20.32 -31.15
N THR A 485 39.87 20.16 -31.29
CA THR A 485 38.92 20.40 -30.22
C THR A 485 37.98 19.19 -30.13
N VAL A 486 37.77 18.70 -28.92
CA VAL A 486 36.69 17.78 -28.58
C VAL A 486 35.52 18.58 -28.04
N TYR A 487 34.31 18.24 -28.53
CA TYR A 487 33.03 18.80 -28.10
C TYR A 487 32.25 17.69 -27.44
N ILE A 488 31.64 17.97 -26.29
CA ILE A 488 30.87 17.00 -25.49
C ILE A 488 29.54 17.66 -25.14
N ASP A 489 28.44 17.09 -25.58
CA ASP A 489 27.10 17.56 -25.30
C ASP A 489 26.55 16.89 -24.04
N HIS A 490 26.50 15.57 -24.01
CA HIS A 490 25.93 14.81 -22.92
C HIS A 490 26.91 13.73 -22.42
N MET A 491 27.12 13.65 -21.09
CA MET A 491 28.05 12.67 -20.51
C MET A 491 27.61 12.28 -19.09
N PHE A 492 27.38 10.98 -18.87
CA PHE A 492 26.98 10.44 -17.59
C PHE A 492 27.43 8.99 -17.41
N ILE A 493 27.36 8.52 -16.17
CA ILE A 493 27.51 7.10 -15.83
C ILE A 493 26.17 6.59 -15.34
N ARG A 494 25.61 5.60 -16.03
CA ARG A 494 24.34 4.95 -15.67
C ARG A 494 24.59 3.76 -14.79
N SER A 495 23.99 3.74 -13.63
CA SER A 495 23.93 2.61 -12.69
C SER A 495 22.56 1.95 -12.80
N ALA A 496 22.50 0.74 -13.36
CA ALA A 496 21.28 -0.07 -13.43
C ALA A 496 21.26 -1.09 -12.28
N PRO A 497 20.08 -1.33 -11.67
CA PRO A 497 19.89 -2.22 -10.54
C PRO A 497 20.23 -3.68 -10.83
#